data_51232f6880a799e313243abf32e38c20
#
_entry.id   51232f6880a799e313243abf32e38c20
#
_cell.length_a   1.000
_cell.length_b   1.000
_cell.length_c   1.000
_cell.angle_alpha   90.00
_cell.angle_beta   90.00
_cell.angle_gamma   90.00
#
_symmetry.space_group_name_H-M   'P 1'
#
loop_
_entity.id
_entity.type
_entity.pdbx_description
1 polymer ?
#
loop_
_entity_poly.entity_id
_entity_poly.type
_entity_poly.pdbx_seq_one_letter_code
_entity_poly.pdbx_strand_id
1 'polypeptide(L)'
;ACYSAAREITEKFAKICAEILERPDKLLTYASPENLRKTNIQLDSYSSERQRLFFNEAPAMLLPDSVMDELIHGTENRSYQEYLRKLKRVFQKYTCKAHVDLILYSSVISDYIMTGELSLGNVAHQMEPEQVKAHINYLARCLEENENFRLFVLKDTSNMRTNFPKPPSIFIDTNAVTIENSQRKPNENYHISMYPQMIEMFANYFDDIKQKPNCVELTAEELRRYL
;
A
#
# COMPACT_ATOMS: atom_id res chain seq x y z
N ALA A 1 27.78 9.93 -16.52
CA ALA A 1 26.55 9.18 -16.18
C ALA A 1 25.86 9.76 -14.91
N CYS A 2 26.54 9.91 -13.76
CA CYS A 2 25.90 10.45 -12.53
C CYS A 2 25.39 11.89 -12.68
N TYR A 3 26.10 12.76 -13.39
CA TYR A 3 25.68 14.15 -13.59
C TYR A 3 24.43 14.28 -14.46
N SER A 4 24.26 13.43 -15.47
CA SER A 4 23.05 13.46 -16.32
C SER A 4 21.81 12.97 -15.57
N ALA A 5 21.96 11.94 -14.75
CA ALA A 5 20.86 11.44 -13.91
C ALA A 5 20.44 12.46 -12.84
N ALA A 6 21.39 13.11 -12.18
CA ALA A 6 21.10 14.15 -11.19
C ALA A 6 20.39 15.35 -11.84
N ARG A 7 20.81 15.77 -13.03
CA ARG A 7 20.17 16.85 -13.78
C ARG A 7 18.74 16.50 -14.17
N GLU A 8 18.51 15.30 -14.68
CA GLU A 8 17.18 14.83 -15.07
C GLU A 8 16.21 14.79 -13.86
N ILE A 9 16.67 14.30 -12.70
CA ILE A 9 15.90 14.31 -11.45
C ILE A 9 15.56 15.74 -11.04
N THR A 10 16.53 16.66 -11.10
CA THR A 10 16.33 18.07 -10.75
C THR A 10 15.32 18.75 -11.66
N GLU A 11 15.39 18.50 -12.97
CA GLU A 11 14.46 19.06 -13.94
C GLU A 11 13.03 18.51 -13.76
N LYS A 12 12.88 17.18 -13.47
CA LYS A 12 11.59 16.57 -13.14
C LYS A 12 11.02 17.16 -11.86
N PHE A 13 11.85 17.30 -10.82
CA PHE A 13 11.42 17.90 -9.55
C PHE A 13 10.98 19.35 -9.71
N ALA A 14 11.72 20.15 -10.48
CA ALA A 14 11.35 21.54 -10.75
C ALA A 14 10.00 21.65 -11.49
N LYS A 15 9.72 20.77 -12.44
CA LYS A 15 8.40 20.71 -13.11
C LYS A 15 7.28 20.38 -12.16
N ILE A 16 7.47 19.38 -11.28
CA ILE A 16 6.49 19.01 -10.26
C ILE A 16 6.22 20.19 -9.32
N CYS A 17 7.27 20.87 -8.85
CA CYS A 17 7.11 22.05 -7.99
C CYS A 17 6.33 23.16 -8.69
N ALA A 18 6.62 23.44 -9.95
CA ALA A 18 5.89 24.45 -10.72
C ALA A 18 4.40 24.10 -10.85
N GLU A 19 4.08 22.84 -11.17
CA GLU A 19 2.69 22.38 -11.28
C GLU A 19 1.94 22.43 -9.95
N ILE A 20 2.61 22.11 -8.82
CA ILE A 20 2.02 22.24 -7.48
C ILE A 20 1.68 23.69 -7.17
N LEU A 21 2.54 24.63 -7.54
CA LEU A 21 2.29 26.06 -7.33
C LEU A 21 1.13 26.60 -8.17
N GLU A 22 0.97 26.08 -9.40
CA GLU A 22 -0.12 26.47 -10.28
C GLU A 22 -1.48 25.86 -9.87
N ARG A 23 -1.46 24.63 -9.34
CA ARG A 23 -2.68 23.86 -9.00
C ARG A 23 -2.55 23.14 -7.67
N PRO A 24 -2.47 23.87 -6.56
CA PRO A 24 -2.27 23.27 -5.22
C PRO A 24 -3.43 22.36 -4.77
N ASP A 25 -4.62 22.49 -5.38
CA ASP A 25 -5.79 21.65 -5.16
C ASP A 25 -5.57 20.17 -5.53
N LYS A 26 -4.59 19.88 -6.39
CA LYS A 26 -4.22 18.51 -6.77
C LYS A 26 -3.29 17.82 -5.78
N LEU A 27 -2.74 18.55 -4.80
CA LEU A 27 -1.93 17.98 -3.73
C LEU A 27 -2.69 18.04 -2.42
N LEU A 28 -3.04 16.88 -1.89
CA LEU A 28 -3.81 16.76 -0.66
C LEU A 28 -2.97 16.10 0.42
N THR A 29 -2.88 16.76 1.58
CA THR A 29 -2.21 16.23 2.77
C THR A 29 -3.25 15.97 3.84
N TYR A 30 -3.31 14.77 4.39
CA TYR A 30 -4.30 14.36 5.36
C TYR A 30 -3.69 14.07 6.72
N ALA A 31 -4.42 14.53 7.72
CA ALA A 31 -3.99 14.54 9.10
C ALA A 31 -4.45 13.33 9.90
N SER A 32 -5.60 12.73 9.59
CA SER A 32 -6.19 11.68 10.42
C SER A 32 -7.28 10.89 9.67
N PRO A 33 -7.41 9.57 9.93
CA PRO A 33 -8.50 8.75 9.40
C PRO A 33 -9.88 9.14 9.95
N GLU A 34 -9.96 9.87 11.05
CA GLU A 34 -11.22 10.41 11.56
C GLU A 34 -11.85 11.40 10.59
N ASN A 35 -11.07 11.95 9.66
CA ASN A 35 -11.60 12.81 8.63
C ASN A 35 -12.11 11.99 7.43
N LEU A 36 -13.18 11.22 7.65
CA LEU A 36 -13.84 10.33 6.68
C LEU A 36 -14.10 10.97 5.32
N ARG A 37 -14.31 12.28 5.27
CA ARG A 37 -14.54 13.00 4.01
C ARG A 37 -13.31 12.99 3.11
N LYS A 38 -12.11 13.08 3.70
CA LYS A 38 -10.83 13.05 2.99
C LYS A 38 -10.45 11.62 2.63
N THR A 39 -10.66 10.66 3.53
CA THR A 39 -10.48 9.24 3.26
C THR A 39 -11.40 8.76 2.12
N ASN A 40 -12.58 9.35 1.98
CA ASN A 40 -13.48 9.05 0.87
C ASN A 40 -12.88 9.41 -0.49
N ILE A 41 -12.17 10.53 -0.61
CA ILE A 41 -11.49 10.91 -1.85
C ILE A 41 -10.39 9.88 -2.18
N GLN A 42 -9.62 9.46 -1.19
CA GLN A 42 -8.61 8.42 -1.37
C GLN A 42 -9.25 7.11 -1.87
N LEU A 43 -10.29 6.63 -1.20
CA LEU A 43 -10.96 5.39 -1.57
C LEU A 43 -11.68 5.49 -2.92
N ASP A 44 -12.18 6.66 -3.29
CA ASP A 44 -12.80 6.88 -4.59
C ASP A 44 -11.76 6.98 -5.72
N SER A 45 -10.52 7.36 -5.41
CA SER A 45 -9.40 7.34 -6.38
C SER A 45 -8.95 5.93 -6.74
N TYR A 46 -9.19 4.94 -5.88
CA TYR A 46 -8.87 3.54 -6.12
C TYR A 46 -9.80 2.82 -7.12
N SER A 47 -10.36 3.49 -8.07
CA SER A 47 -11.30 2.88 -9.03
C SER A 47 -10.68 2.39 -10.33
N SER A 48 -9.36 2.47 -10.49
CA SER A 48 -8.69 2.19 -11.75
C SER A 48 -8.49 0.72 -12.05
N GLU A 49 -8.22 0.43 -13.30
CA GLU A 49 -7.97 -0.91 -13.81
C GLU A 49 -6.59 -1.46 -13.40
N ARG A 50 -5.66 -0.60 -13.01
CA ARG A 50 -4.29 -0.98 -12.65
C ARG A 50 -3.83 -0.31 -11.37
N GLN A 51 -3.34 -1.13 -10.44
CA GLN A 51 -2.83 -0.73 -9.14
C GLN A 51 -1.39 -1.21 -8.96
N ARG A 52 -0.51 -0.33 -8.51
CA ARG A 52 0.84 -0.65 -8.06
C ARG A 52 0.94 -0.32 -6.59
N LEU A 53 1.16 -1.33 -5.78
CA LEU A 53 1.11 -1.25 -4.33
C LEU A 53 2.47 -1.63 -3.74
N PHE A 54 3.09 -0.72 -3.01
CA PHE A 54 4.32 -0.98 -2.29
C PHE A 54 4.09 -0.76 -0.81
N PHE A 55 4.15 -1.82 -0.02
CA PHE A 55 3.86 -1.77 1.40
C PHE A 55 5.09 -2.04 2.27
N ASN A 56 5.21 -1.26 3.33
CA ASN A 56 6.18 -1.46 4.41
C ASN A 56 5.58 -2.13 5.65
N GLU A 57 4.34 -2.55 5.56
CA GLU A 57 3.57 -3.26 6.59
C GLU A 57 2.63 -4.29 5.93
N ALA A 58 2.03 -5.16 6.72
CA ALA A 58 1.12 -6.17 6.21
C ALA A 58 -0.01 -5.55 5.38
N PRO A 59 -0.40 -6.15 4.24
CA PRO A 59 -1.36 -5.57 3.32
C PRO A 59 -2.80 -5.67 3.84
N ALA A 60 -3.08 -4.92 4.91
CA ALA A 60 -4.36 -4.90 5.60
C ALA A 60 -5.57 -4.72 4.70
N MET A 61 -5.36 -4.13 3.55
CA MET A 61 -6.38 -3.93 2.53
C MET A 61 -6.81 -5.23 1.81
N LEU A 62 -6.07 -6.30 1.95
CA LEU A 62 -6.36 -7.60 1.31
C LEU A 62 -6.80 -8.65 2.33
N LEU A 63 -7.48 -8.23 3.38
CA LEU A 63 -8.05 -9.13 4.38
C LEU A 63 -9.22 -9.94 3.80
N PRO A 64 -9.37 -11.22 4.18
CA PRO A 64 -10.55 -11.99 3.85
C PRO A 64 -11.81 -11.38 4.49
N ASP A 65 -12.94 -11.54 3.83
CA ASP A 65 -14.22 -10.97 4.26
C ASP A 65 -14.60 -11.32 5.70
N SER A 66 -14.34 -12.56 6.11
CA SER A 66 -14.63 -13.02 7.48
C SER A 66 -13.83 -12.24 8.53
N VAL A 67 -12.54 -12.05 8.29
CA VAL A 67 -11.67 -11.28 9.20
C VAL A 67 -12.07 -9.81 9.23
N MET A 68 -12.39 -9.24 8.06
CA MET A 68 -12.85 -7.85 7.98
C MET A 68 -14.18 -7.66 8.72
N ASP A 69 -15.10 -8.62 8.64
CA ASP A 69 -16.38 -8.57 9.37
C ASP A 69 -16.18 -8.65 10.87
N GLU A 70 -15.25 -9.48 11.35
CA GLU A 70 -14.89 -9.54 12.77
C GLU A 70 -14.35 -8.19 13.27
N LEU A 71 -13.47 -7.54 12.50
CA LEU A 71 -12.95 -6.21 12.84
C LEU A 71 -14.05 -5.14 12.87
N ILE A 72 -14.99 -5.18 11.92
CA ILE A 72 -16.13 -4.26 11.86
C ILE A 72 -17.03 -4.43 13.10
N HIS A 73 -17.31 -5.67 13.49
CA HIS A 73 -18.18 -5.96 14.64
C HIS A 73 -17.47 -5.73 15.99
N GLY A 74 -16.14 -5.91 16.03
CA GLY A 74 -15.34 -5.74 17.24
C GLY A 74 -15.07 -4.28 17.63
N THR A 75 -15.40 -3.30 16.79
CA THR A 75 -15.19 -1.88 17.11
C THR A 75 -16.49 -1.18 17.45
N GLU A 76 -16.49 -0.37 18.53
CA GLU A 76 -17.63 0.46 18.94
C GLU A 76 -17.70 1.81 18.22
N ASN A 77 -16.62 2.23 17.57
CA ASN A 77 -16.53 3.50 16.86
C ASN A 77 -17.27 3.44 15.52
N ARG A 78 -18.46 4.04 15.44
CA ARG A 78 -19.29 4.06 14.22
C ARG A 78 -18.57 4.62 13.00
N SER A 79 -17.81 5.69 13.16
CA SER A 79 -17.08 6.29 12.04
C SER A 79 -16.01 5.35 11.52
N TYR A 80 -15.36 4.62 12.41
CA TYR A 80 -14.38 3.62 12.02
C TYR A 80 -15.03 2.38 11.38
N GLN A 81 -16.19 1.94 11.87
CA GLN A 81 -16.97 0.88 11.21
C GLN A 81 -17.36 1.25 9.78
N GLU A 82 -17.81 2.49 9.55
CA GLU A 82 -18.15 2.96 8.21
C GLU A 82 -16.92 2.99 7.29
N TYR A 83 -15.77 3.42 7.81
CA TYR A 83 -14.50 3.36 7.11
C TYR A 83 -14.14 1.93 6.70
N LEU A 84 -14.18 0.96 7.64
CA LEU A 84 -13.90 -0.45 7.37
C LEU A 84 -14.87 -1.05 6.34
N ARG A 85 -16.17 -0.75 6.43
CA ARG A 85 -17.17 -1.21 5.44
C ARG A 85 -16.90 -0.66 4.05
N LYS A 86 -16.47 0.61 3.95
CA LYS A 86 -16.10 1.20 2.68
C LYS A 86 -14.83 0.59 2.14
N LEU A 87 -13.84 0.39 2.98
CA LEU A 87 -12.59 -0.30 2.68
C LEU A 87 -12.88 -1.70 2.10
N LYS A 88 -13.68 -2.51 2.80
CA LYS A 88 -14.10 -3.84 2.33
C LYS A 88 -14.68 -3.81 0.91
N ARG A 89 -15.60 -2.88 0.61
CA ARG A 89 -16.20 -2.77 -0.74
C ARG A 89 -15.17 -2.40 -1.81
N VAL A 90 -14.24 -1.53 -1.47
CA VAL A 90 -13.17 -1.14 -2.40
C VAL A 90 -12.29 -2.36 -2.70
N PHE A 91 -11.91 -3.14 -1.68
CA PHE A 91 -11.02 -4.28 -1.85
C PHE A 91 -11.65 -5.45 -2.58
N GLN A 92 -12.92 -5.71 -2.40
CA GLN A 92 -13.67 -6.67 -3.22
C GLN A 92 -13.60 -6.32 -4.71
N LYS A 93 -13.54 -5.05 -5.06
CA LYS A 93 -13.33 -4.59 -6.43
C LYS A 93 -11.93 -4.93 -6.96
N TYR A 94 -10.89 -4.76 -6.12
CA TYR A 94 -9.51 -4.97 -6.53
C TYR A 94 -9.17 -6.43 -6.77
N THR A 95 -9.59 -7.30 -5.87
CA THR A 95 -9.28 -8.73 -5.96
C THR A 95 -9.96 -9.41 -7.15
N CYS A 96 -11.00 -8.79 -7.73
CA CYS A 96 -11.79 -9.42 -8.79
C CYS A 96 -11.59 -8.84 -10.18
N LYS A 97 -11.11 -7.60 -10.33
CA LYS A 97 -11.18 -6.89 -11.63
C LYS A 97 -9.94 -6.07 -12.01
N ALA A 98 -9.13 -5.64 -11.05
CA ALA A 98 -7.98 -4.79 -11.33
C ALA A 98 -6.71 -5.60 -11.56
N HIS A 99 -5.80 -5.07 -12.39
CA HIS A 99 -4.42 -5.52 -12.40
C HIS A 99 -3.72 -4.98 -11.15
N VAL A 100 -3.34 -5.87 -10.24
CA VAL A 100 -2.67 -5.51 -8.99
C VAL A 100 -1.26 -6.08 -8.98
N ASP A 101 -0.27 -5.20 -8.96
CA ASP A 101 1.12 -5.55 -8.66
C ASP A 101 1.40 -5.10 -7.21
N LEU A 102 1.64 -6.04 -6.31
CA LEU A 102 1.94 -5.77 -4.90
C LEU A 102 3.40 -6.11 -4.59
N ILE A 103 4.16 -5.16 -4.05
CA ILE A 103 5.51 -5.39 -3.54
C ILE A 103 5.49 -5.31 -2.01
N LEU A 104 6.05 -6.30 -1.35
CA LEU A 104 6.29 -6.34 0.10
C LEU A 104 7.77 -6.53 0.39
N TYR A 105 8.27 -6.01 1.51
CA TYR A 105 9.56 -6.45 2.03
C TYR A 105 9.44 -7.86 2.62
N SER A 106 10.51 -8.66 2.50
CA SER A 106 10.52 -10.01 3.08
C SER A 106 10.35 -9.98 4.61
N SER A 107 10.92 -8.99 5.28
CA SER A 107 10.72 -8.77 6.72
C SER A 107 9.27 -8.48 7.09
N VAL A 108 8.52 -7.78 6.26
CA VAL A 108 7.10 -7.45 6.53
C VAL A 108 6.26 -8.71 6.66
N ILE A 109 6.45 -9.68 5.75
CA ILE A 109 5.72 -10.96 5.82
C ILE A 109 6.09 -11.72 7.09
N SER A 110 7.41 -11.84 7.37
CA SER A 110 7.90 -12.58 8.54
C SER A 110 7.46 -11.93 9.86
N ASP A 111 7.56 -10.59 9.95
CA ASP A 111 7.17 -9.85 11.14
C ASP A 111 5.67 -9.98 11.38
N TYR A 112 4.84 -9.86 10.32
CA TYR A 112 3.39 -10.04 10.43
C TYR A 112 2.98 -11.43 10.92
N ILE A 113 3.62 -12.48 10.39
CA ILE A 113 3.33 -13.85 10.82
C ILE A 113 3.73 -14.09 12.27
N MET A 114 4.86 -13.49 12.72
CA MET A 114 5.34 -13.63 14.09
C MET A 114 4.54 -12.80 15.09
N THR A 115 4.16 -11.58 14.71
CA THR A 115 3.56 -10.64 15.67
C THR A 115 2.05 -10.53 15.55
N GLY A 116 1.46 -10.82 14.40
CA GLY A 116 0.05 -10.56 14.13
C GLY A 116 -0.31 -9.07 14.05
N GLU A 117 0.68 -8.18 14.08
CA GLU A 117 0.42 -6.74 14.02
C GLU A 117 -0.05 -6.33 12.63
N LEU A 118 -1.17 -5.62 12.57
CA LEU A 118 -1.79 -5.11 11.36
C LEU A 118 -2.29 -3.69 11.58
N SER A 119 -1.98 -2.79 10.67
CA SER A 119 -2.49 -1.41 10.73
C SER A 119 -3.58 -1.19 9.68
N LEU A 120 -4.70 -0.63 10.11
CA LEU A 120 -5.81 -0.20 9.25
C LEU A 120 -6.14 1.26 9.56
N GLY A 121 -5.70 2.14 8.70
CA GLY A 121 -5.99 3.57 8.80
C GLY A 121 -5.55 4.20 10.13
N ASN A 122 -4.34 3.94 10.62
CA ASN A 122 -3.75 4.36 11.90
C ASN A 122 -4.31 3.65 13.15
N VAL A 123 -5.15 2.66 13.00
CA VAL A 123 -5.57 1.79 14.10
C VAL A 123 -4.77 0.50 14.00
N ALA A 124 -3.97 0.25 15.03
CA ALA A 124 -3.25 -1.01 15.16
C ALA A 124 -4.21 -2.10 15.66
N HIS A 125 -4.18 -3.24 14.99
CA HIS A 125 -4.90 -4.44 15.36
C HIS A 125 -3.91 -5.54 15.69
N GLN A 126 -4.22 -6.31 16.73
CA GLN A 126 -3.54 -7.55 17.04
C GLN A 126 -4.38 -8.70 16.51
N MET A 127 -3.86 -9.36 15.47
CA MET A 127 -4.52 -10.50 14.84
C MET A 127 -4.17 -11.79 15.57
N GLU A 128 -5.16 -12.65 15.76
CA GLU A 128 -4.93 -14.00 16.25
C GLU A 128 -4.19 -14.86 15.19
N PRO A 129 -3.40 -15.87 15.59
CA PRO A 129 -2.65 -16.71 14.65
C PRO A 129 -3.51 -17.30 13.53
N GLU A 130 -4.75 -17.70 13.82
CA GLU A 130 -5.68 -18.25 12.83
C GLU A 130 -6.16 -17.18 11.83
N GLN A 131 -6.31 -15.93 12.27
CA GLN A 131 -6.63 -14.81 11.38
C GLN A 131 -5.45 -14.46 10.46
N VAL A 132 -4.22 -14.47 11.00
CA VAL A 132 -3.00 -14.29 10.19
C VAL A 132 -2.91 -15.38 9.13
N LYS A 133 -3.10 -16.64 9.52
CA LYS A 133 -3.12 -17.78 8.60
C LYS A 133 -4.22 -17.67 7.54
N ALA A 134 -5.42 -17.26 7.94
CA ALA A 134 -6.53 -17.02 7.01
C ALA A 134 -6.18 -15.92 6.00
N HIS A 135 -5.51 -14.86 6.43
CA HIS A 135 -5.08 -13.76 5.56
C HIS A 135 -4.03 -14.21 4.55
N ILE A 136 -2.97 -14.89 4.98
CA ILE A 136 -1.93 -15.40 4.07
C ILE A 136 -2.52 -16.40 3.06
N ASN A 137 -3.40 -17.31 3.50
CA ASN A 137 -4.09 -18.23 2.60
C ASN A 137 -5.04 -17.51 1.62
N TYR A 138 -5.65 -16.41 2.04
CA TYR A 138 -6.46 -15.59 1.14
C TYR A 138 -5.60 -14.92 0.06
N LEU A 139 -4.46 -14.35 0.42
CA LEU A 139 -3.50 -13.80 -0.56
C LEU A 139 -3.01 -14.88 -1.53
N ALA A 140 -2.72 -16.09 -1.03
CA ALA A 140 -2.32 -17.20 -1.89
C ALA A 140 -3.44 -17.61 -2.86
N ARG A 141 -4.69 -17.61 -2.44
CA ARG A 141 -5.83 -17.85 -3.35
C ARG A 141 -5.97 -16.74 -4.39
N CYS A 142 -5.76 -15.47 -4.01
CA CYS A 142 -5.77 -14.38 -4.99
C CYS A 142 -4.71 -14.58 -6.09
N LEU A 143 -3.54 -15.12 -5.74
CA LEU A 143 -2.49 -15.47 -6.71
C LEU A 143 -2.88 -16.65 -7.62
N GLU A 144 -3.70 -17.60 -7.13
CA GLU A 144 -4.14 -18.76 -7.89
C GLU A 144 -5.34 -18.46 -8.81
N GLU A 145 -6.27 -17.64 -8.32
CA GLU A 145 -7.58 -17.43 -8.94
C GLU A 145 -7.63 -16.19 -9.83
N ASN A 146 -6.69 -15.25 -9.65
CA ASN A 146 -6.67 -13.99 -10.39
C ASN A 146 -5.33 -13.78 -11.11
N GLU A 147 -5.29 -14.05 -12.40
CA GLU A 147 -4.10 -13.84 -13.25
C GLU A 147 -3.60 -12.38 -13.29
N ASN A 148 -4.46 -11.44 -12.90
CA ASN A 148 -4.15 -10.03 -12.82
C ASN A 148 -3.59 -9.60 -11.45
N PHE A 149 -3.51 -10.52 -10.47
CA PHE A 149 -2.95 -10.25 -9.15
C PHE A 149 -1.56 -10.88 -9.04
N ARG A 150 -0.53 -10.05 -8.80
CA ARG A 150 0.85 -10.50 -8.64
C ARG A 150 1.45 -9.96 -7.36
N LEU A 151 2.16 -10.80 -6.63
CA LEU A 151 2.88 -10.47 -5.41
C LEU A 151 4.38 -10.63 -5.63
N PHE A 152 5.11 -9.56 -5.32
CA PHE A 152 6.56 -9.51 -5.37
C PHE A 152 7.10 -9.33 -3.96
N VAL A 153 8.19 -10.00 -3.65
CA VAL A 153 8.92 -9.82 -2.40
C VAL A 153 10.27 -9.20 -2.67
N LEU A 154 10.50 -8.03 -2.10
CA LEU A 154 11.79 -7.38 -2.08
C LEU A 154 12.59 -7.91 -0.89
N LYS A 155 13.65 -8.67 -1.16
CA LYS A 155 14.52 -9.21 -0.12
C LYS A 155 15.28 -8.08 0.56
N ASP A 156 15.11 -7.98 1.88
CA ASP A 156 15.86 -7.02 2.68
C ASP A 156 17.34 -7.38 2.66
N THR A 157 18.18 -6.40 2.39
CA THR A 157 19.61 -6.55 2.65
C THR A 157 19.86 -6.43 4.14
N SER A 158 20.77 -7.24 4.68
CA SER A 158 21.06 -7.34 6.12
C SER A 158 21.33 -5.99 6.84
N ASN A 159 21.66 -4.95 6.08
CA ASN A 159 21.94 -3.59 6.61
C ASN A 159 20.68 -2.69 6.70
N MET A 160 19.55 -3.08 6.15
CA MET A 160 18.31 -2.29 6.22
C MET A 160 17.53 -2.46 7.54
N ARG A 161 17.80 -3.53 8.29
CA ARG A 161 17.03 -3.90 9.50
C ARG A 161 17.21 -2.99 10.71
N THR A 162 18.26 -2.20 10.79
CA THR A 162 18.65 -1.61 12.09
C THR A 162 18.73 -0.09 12.19
N ASN A 163 18.80 0.68 11.11
CA ASN A 163 19.12 2.11 11.22
C ASN A 163 18.34 3.08 10.30
N PHE A 164 17.44 2.61 9.46
CA PHE A 164 16.63 3.51 8.63
C PHE A 164 15.14 3.37 8.95
N PRO A 165 14.40 4.48 9.03
CA PRO A 165 12.96 4.41 9.13
C PRO A 165 12.43 3.61 7.94
N LYS A 166 11.46 2.72 8.19
CA LYS A 166 10.77 1.99 7.12
C LYS A 166 10.30 3.01 6.07
N PRO A 167 10.53 2.76 4.77
CA PRO A 167 10.01 3.65 3.75
C PRO A 167 8.48 3.70 3.83
N PRO A 168 7.85 4.78 3.38
CA PRO A 168 6.39 4.88 3.38
C PRO A 168 5.77 3.82 2.47
N SER A 169 4.55 3.40 2.78
CA SER A 169 3.72 2.66 1.83
C SER A 169 3.28 3.58 0.69
N ILE A 170 3.28 3.05 -0.54
CA ILE A 170 2.98 3.82 -1.75
C ILE A 170 1.91 3.08 -2.54
N PHE A 171 0.85 3.80 -2.87
CA PHE A 171 -0.27 3.32 -3.69
C PHE A 171 -0.30 4.14 -4.96
N ILE A 172 -0.15 3.50 -6.10
CA ILE A 172 -0.12 4.17 -7.39
C ILE A 172 -1.25 3.65 -8.25
N ASP A 173 -2.10 4.56 -8.62
CA ASP A 173 -3.24 4.38 -9.50
C ASP A 173 -3.01 5.20 -10.78
N THR A 174 -3.85 5.07 -11.79
CA THR A 174 -3.82 5.90 -13.00
C THR A 174 -4.16 7.37 -12.72
N ASN A 175 -4.89 7.64 -11.64
CA ASN A 175 -5.40 8.97 -11.32
C ASN A 175 -4.71 9.64 -10.13
N ALA A 176 -4.01 8.87 -9.30
CA ALA A 176 -3.38 9.39 -8.09
C ALA A 176 -2.20 8.53 -7.62
N VAL A 177 -1.28 9.14 -6.91
CA VAL A 177 -0.32 8.47 -6.03
C VAL A 177 -0.61 8.87 -4.59
N THR A 178 -0.70 7.87 -3.72
CA THR A 178 -0.87 8.06 -2.28
C THR A 178 0.37 7.54 -1.57
N ILE A 179 0.91 8.34 -0.67
CA ILE A 179 2.05 7.99 0.17
C ILE A 179 1.55 7.96 1.61
N GLU A 180 1.68 6.81 2.25
CA GLU A 180 1.30 6.61 3.65
C GLU A 180 2.54 6.37 4.49
N ASN A 181 2.74 7.21 5.53
CA ASN A 181 3.83 7.08 6.48
C ASN A 181 3.30 6.79 7.88
N SER A 182 3.16 5.52 8.21
CA SER A 182 2.65 5.04 9.51
C SER A 182 3.51 5.45 10.72
N GLN A 183 4.77 5.86 10.49
CA GLN A 183 5.69 6.26 11.57
C GLN A 183 5.62 7.74 11.95
N ARG A 184 4.86 8.55 11.21
CA ARG A 184 4.68 9.96 11.55
C ARG A 184 3.50 10.17 12.51
N LYS A 185 3.48 11.37 13.13
CA LYS A 185 2.36 11.77 13.98
C LYS A 185 1.04 11.64 13.22
N PRO A 186 -0.08 11.32 13.89
CA PRO A 186 -1.37 11.09 13.23
C PRO A 186 -1.81 12.17 12.24
N ASN A 187 -1.24 13.35 12.34
CA ASN A 187 -1.60 14.52 11.54
C ASN A 187 -0.85 14.66 10.20
N GLU A 188 0.06 13.74 9.86
CA GLU A 188 0.93 13.90 8.68
C GLU A 188 1.11 12.57 7.90
N ASN A 189 0.16 11.66 8.01
CA ASN A 189 0.38 10.29 7.56
C ASN A 189 0.12 10.06 6.08
N TYR A 190 -0.74 10.86 5.44
CA TYR A 190 -1.12 10.65 4.06
C TYR A 190 -0.82 11.86 3.19
N HIS A 191 -0.22 11.60 2.03
CA HIS A 191 -0.06 12.56 0.96
C HIS A 191 -0.66 11.95 -0.31
N ILE A 192 -1.60 12.66 -0.92
CA ILE A 192 -2.21 12.25 -2.19
C ILE A 192 -1.86 13.29 -3.23
N SER A 193 -1.33 12.84 -4.36
CA SER A 193 -1.06 13.67 -5.51
C SER A 193 -1.79 13.16 -6.73
N MET A 194 -2.49 14.04 -7.44
CA MET A 194 -3.14 13.80 -8.72
C MET A 194 -2.37 14.43 -9.89
N TYR A 195 -1.12 14.84 -9.68
CA TYR A 195 -0.26 15.37 -10.72
C TYR A 195 0.26 14.23 -11.61
N PRO A 196 0.03 14.26 -12.94
CA PRO A 196 0.45 13.21 -13.85
C PRO A 196 1.94 12.90 -13.77
N GLN A 197 2.80 13.91 -13.61
CA GLN A 197 4.24 13.74 -13.51
C GLN A 197 4.65 13.01 -12.23
N MET A 198 3.96 13.23 -11.12
CA MET A 198 4.20 12.48 -9.88
C MET A 198 3.73 11.04 -10.02
N ILE A 199 2.56 10.82 -10.61
CA ILE A 199 2.04 9.47 -10.86
C ILE A 199 3.03 8.69 -11.75
N GLU A 200 3.47 9.27 -12.85
CA GLU A 200 4.45 8.67 -13.76
C GLU A 200 5.80 8.39 -13.05
N MET A 201 6.30 9.35 -12.28
CA MET A 201 7.55 9.19 -11.53
C MET A 201 7.50 8.02 -10.55
N PHE A 202 6.42 7.92 -9.77
CA PHE A 202 6.25 6.81 -8.83
C PHE A 202 5.98 5.48 -9.52
N ALA A 203 5.26 5.48 -10.65
CA ALA A 203 5.04 4.28 -11.46
C ALA A 203 6.36 3.74 -12.01
N ASN A 204 7.22 4.61 -12.54
CA ASN A 204 8.55 4.22 -13.01
C ASN A 204 9.43 3.72 -11.87
N TYR A 205 9.41 4.38 -10.72
CA TYR A 205 10.13 3.93 -9.52
C TYR A 205 9.70 2.53 -9.07
N PHE A 206 8.39 2.26 -9.08
CA PHE A 206 7.85 0.95 -8.76
C PHE A 206 8.32 -0.13 -9.75
N ASP A 207 8.23 0.16 -11.06
CA ASP A 207 8.64 -0.75 -12.10
C ASP A 207 10.16 -1.01 -12.06
N ASP A 208 10.97 -0.01 -11.69
CA ASP A 208 12.42 -0.15 -11.45
C ASP A 208 12.72 -1.07 -10.25
N ILE A 209 11.96 -0.96 -9.15
CA ILE A 209 12.10 -1.86 -8.00
C ILE A 209 11.79 -3.30 -8.41
N LYS A 210 10.72 -3.50 -9.16
CA LYS A 210 10.27 -4.81 -9.62
C LYS A 210 11.29 -5.53 -10.49
N GLN A 211 12.14 -4.78 -11.21
CA GLN A 211 13.19 -5.31 -12.07
C GLN A 211 14.50 -5.64 -11.31
N LYS A 212 14.60 -5.29 -10.02
CA LYS A 212 15.83 -5.56 -9.25
C LYS A 212 16.00 -7.06 -9.02
N PRO A 213 17.24 -7.58 -9.05
CA PRO A 213 17.52 -9.01 -8.84
C PRO A 213 17.06 -9.56 -7.48
N ASN A 214 16.90 -8.68 -6.48
CA ASN A 214 16.42 -9.04 -5.15
C ASN A 214 14.90 -8.85 -4.97
N CYS A 215 14.18 -8.48 -6.04
CA CYS A 215 12.72 -8.44 -6.08
C CYS A 215 12.22 -9.66 -6.85
N VAL A 216 11.53 -10.56 -6.16
CA VAL A 216 11.14 -11.87 -6.69
C VAL A 216 9.63 -11.98 -6.68
N GLU A 217 9.03 -12.38 -7.80
CA GLU A 217 7.62 -12.74 -7.86
C GLU A 217 7.36 -14.05 -7.12
N LEU A 218 6.37 -14.07 -6.22
CA LEU A 218 6.01 -15.26 -5.46
C LEU A 218 4.84 -16.00 -6.09
N THR A 219 4.94 -17.31 -6.07
CA THR A 219 3.82 -18.21 -6.28
C THR A 219 2.99 -18.37 -4.99
N ALA A 220 1.76 -18.85 -5.13
CA ALA A 220 0.91 -19.16 -3.98
C ALA A 220 1.55 -20.19 -3.04
N GLU A 221 2.23 -21.20 -3.60
CA GLU A 221 2.93 -22.23 -2.83
C GLU A 221 4.08 -21.63 -2.02
N GLU A 222 4.89 -20.77 -2.62
CA GLU A 222 5.99 -20.08 -1.93
C GLU A 222 5.47 -19.17 -0.81
N LEU A 223 4.35 -18.47 -1.03
CA LEU A 223 3.73 -17.66 0.01
C LEU A 223 3.25 -18.51 1.19
N ARG A 224 2.65 -19.68 0.95
CA ARG A 224 2.22 -20.59 2.03
C ARG A 224 3.38 -21.17 2.83
N ARG A 225 4.59 -21.22 2.29
CA ARG A 225 5.79 -21.70 3.03
C ARG A 225 6.24 -20.75 4.14
N TYR A 226 5.72 -19.53 4.18
CA TYR A 226 5.96 -18.62 5.30
C TYR A 226 5.12 -18.98 6.55
N LEU A 227 4.03 -19.76 6.40
CA LEU A 227 3.21 -20.27 7.51
C LEU A 227 3.86 -21.49 8.19
#